data_adff7c5a08968898ded4e1bf43e0827e
#
_entry.id   adff7c5a08968898ded4e1bf43e0827e
#
_cell.length_a   1.000
_cell.length_b   1.000
_cell.length_c   1.000
_cell.angle_alpha   90.00
_cell.angle_beta   90.00
_cell.angle_gamma   90.00
#
_symmetry.space_group_name_H-M   'P 1'
#
loop_
_entity.id
_entity.type
_entity.pdbx_description
1 polymer ?
#
loop_
_entity_poly.entity_id
_entity_poly.type
_entity_poly.pdbx_seq_one_letter_code
_entity_poly.pdbx_strand_id
1 'polypeptide(L)'
;MLQYLIILLDDASTSYCHYNQSQSQHQLIGLADLKAGIRFAMKENLMIQYVYPDCDLPQEYKETIETIDHSKIIPSNSPLVEEADIVVFNDWKDTVGFSFDESATYVLRICKEDLFAQKEVIGTFISKVARLNIVLTDVETFTENDFSKYKSVLDSFGKETEKQYKAGMSPQLNVITDRIALSQMNNCNAGSNNITLAPDGRFYICPAFYYSAEDKETFCVGDLQSGLAIKAANLYKLAYAPLCRICDAYQCKRCVWINRKMTFDITTPSHEQCVLAHLERNTSRSVLESMRKDKEFYPEQDIKEINYLDPFEVKIDWHKI
;
A
#
# COMPACT_ATOMS: atom_id res chain seq x y z
N MET A 1 -6.36 3.31 -17.99
CA MET A 1 -6.11 2.02 -18.66
C MET A 1 -5.50 1.12 -17.59
N LEU A 2 -5.94 -0.13 -17.48
CA LEU A 2 -5.33 -1.09 -16.55
C LEU A 2 -3.88 -1.33 -16.95
N GLN A 3 -3.02 -1.55 -15.96
CA GLN A 3 -1.58 -1.80 -16.13
C GLN A 3 -1.14 -3.06 -15.39
N TYR A 4 -1.85 -3.44 -14.31
CA TYR A 4 -1.47 -4.56 -13.46
C TYR A 4 -2.63 -5.51 -13.24
N LEU A 5 -2.31 -6.80 -13.25
CA LEU A 5 -3.15 -7.86 -12.72
C LEU A 5 -2.49 -8.43 -11.47
N ILE A 6 -3.17 -8.30 -10.33
CA ILE A 6 -2.78 -8.94 -9.08
C ILE A 6 -3.45 -10.32 -9.06
N ILE A 7 -2.69 -11.40 -8.87
CA ILE A 7 -3.22 -12.76 -8.77
C ILE A 7 -2.98 -13.27 -7.36
N LEU A 8 -4.06 -13.54 -6.63
CA LEU A 8 -4.01 -14.28 -5.37
C LEU A 8 -3.84 -15.76 -5.69
N LEU A 9 -2.74 -16.35 -5.27
CA LEU A 9 -2.45 -17.76 -5.57
C LEU A 9 -3.24 -18.72 -4.69
N ASP A 10 -3.68 -18.25 -3.52
CA ASP A 10 -4.37 -19.07 -2.52
C ASP A 10 -5.35 -18.20 -1.73
N ASP A 11 -6.40 -18.81 -1.15
CA ASP A 11 -7.33 -18.13 -0.25
C ASP A 11 -6.63 -17.59 1.01
N ALA A 12 -5.50 -18.20 1.40
CA ALA A 12 -4.63 -17.76 2.47
C ALA A 12 -3.44 -16.91 1.98
N SER A 13 -3.48 -16.38 0.75
CA SER A 13 -2.47 -15.43 0.25
C SER A 13 -2.29 -14.26 1.20
N THR A 14 -1.04 -13.85 1.43
CA THR A 14 -0.70 -12.82 2.41
C THR A 14 -1.41 -11.49 2.15
N SER A 15 -1.85 -10.83 3.22
CA SER A 15 -2.26 -9.44 3.12
C SER A 15 -1.03 -8.53 3.04
N TYR A 16 -1.00 -7.59 2.11
CA TYR A 16 0.12 -6.64 1.94
C TYR A 16 -0.32 -5.17 1.99
N CYS A 17 -1.61 -4.93 2.25
CA CYS A 17 -2.23 -3.61 2.41
C CYS A 17 -3.03 -3.53 3.72
N HIS A 18 -3.96 -2.60 3.81
CA HIS A 18 -4.79 -2.34 5.01
C HIS A 18 -5.82 -3.43 5.34
N TYR A 19 -6.12 -4.35 4.43
CA TYR A 19 -7.07 -5.43 4.67
C TYR A 19 -6.43 -6.56 5.47
N ASN A 20 -7.25 -7.31 6.19
CA ASN A 20 -6.87 -8.56 6.84
C ASN A 20 -7.49 -9.73 6.08
N GLN A 21 -6.64 -10.65 5.66
CA GLN A 21 -7.07 -11.96 5.19
C GLN A 21 -7.52 -12.76 6.41
N SER A 22 -8.72 -13.33 6.36
CA SER A 22 -9.33 -14.06 7.47
C SER A 22 -9.45 -15.57 7.22
N GLN A 23 -9.02 -16.05 6.06
CA GLN A 23 -9.09 -17.44 5.68
C GLN A 23 -7.92 -18.22 6.26
N SER A 24 -8.21 -19.28 7.01
CA SER A 24 -7.20 -20.18 7.56
C SER A 24 -7.01 -21.46 6.75
N GLN A 25 -7.89 -21.71 5.75
CA GLN A 25 -7.81 -22.87 4.89
C GLN A 25 -7.12 -22.51 3.59
N HIS A 26 -6.14 -23.31 3.21
CA HIS A 26 -5.46 -23.20 1.93
C HIS A 26 -6.34 -23.77 0.81
N GLN A 27 -6.65 -22.93 -0.15
CA GLN A 27 -7.27 -23.35 -1.42
C GLN A 27 -6.58 -22.58 -2.54
N LEU A 28 -5.68 -23.27 -3.23
CA LEU A 28 -5.00 -22.70 -4.39
C LEU A 28 -5.99 -22.38 -5.51
N ILE A 29 -5.73 -21.30 -6.24
CA ILE A 29 -6.38 -21.01 -7.52
C ILE A 29 -6.26 -22.25 -8.43
N GLY A 30 -7.31 -22.62 -9.14
CA GLY A 30 -7.25 -23.73 -10.10
C GLY A 30 -6.13 -23.49 -11.12
N LEU A 31 -5.29 -24.50 -11.42
CA LEU A 31 -4.19 -24.35 -12.38
C LEU A 31 -4.68 -23.91 -13.77
N ALA A 32 -5.87 -24.33 -14.17
CA ALA A 32 -6.51 -23.88 -15.41
C ALA A 32 -6.84 -22.37 -15.37
N ASP A 33 -7.32 -21.89 -14.22
CA ASP A 33 -7.65 -20.48 -13.99
C ASP A 33 -6.40 -19.63 -13.89
N LEU A 34 -5.33 -20.11 -13.24
CA LEU A 34 -4.03 -19.46 -13.24
C LEU A 34 -3.51 -19.26 -14.67
N LYS A 35 -3.52 -20.32 -15.48
CA LYS A 35 -3.13 -20.25 -16.91
C LYS A 35 -4.04 -19.33 -17.72
N ALA A 36 -5.33 -19.29 -17.41
CA ALA A 36 -6.29 -18.38 -18.06
C ALA A 36 -6.04 -16.92 -17.64
N GLY A 37 -5.73 -16.66 -16.37
CA GLY A 37 -5.35 -15.34 -15.85
C GLY A 37 -4.08 -14.81 -16.51
N ILE A 38 -3.06 -15.65 -16.69
CA ILE A 38 -1.83 -15.28 -17.41
C ILE A 38 -2.16 -14.90 -18.87
N ARG A 39 -2.94 -15.72 -19.58
CA ARG A 39 -3.36 -15.41 -20.95
C ARG A 39 -4.17 -14.12 -21.04
N PHE A 40 -5.04 -13.86 -20.04
CA PHE A 40 -5.78 -12.61 -19.93
C PHE A 40 -4.81 -11.42 -19.79
N ALA A 41 -3.85 -11.49 -18.88
CA ALA A 41 -2.85 -10.44 -18.68
C ALA A 41 -2.04 -10.17 -19.96
N MET A 42 -1.59 -11.21 -20.65
CA MET A 42 -0.89 -11.10 -21.94
C MET A 42 -1.75 -10.40 -22.99
N LYS A 43 -3.01 -10.79 -23.13
CA LYS A 43 -3.95 -10.21 -24.11
C LYS A 43 -4.20 -8.72 -23.84
N GLU A 44 -4.36 -8.35 -22.57
CA GLU A 44 -4.65 -6.97 -22.15
C GLU A 44 -3.36 -6.15 -21.90
N ASN A 45 -2.17 -6.73 -22.14
CA ASN A 45 -0.85 -6.12 -21.90
C ASN A 45 -0.68 -5.62 -20.47
N LEU A 46 -0.97 -6.47 -19.49
CA LEU A 46 -0.87 -6.19 -18.06
C LEU A 46 0.38 -6.83 -17.46
N MET A 47 1.06 -6.12 -16.58
CA MET A 47 2.09 -6.69 -15.70
C MET A 47 1.42 -7.53 -14.60
N ILE A 48 2.01 -8.66 -14.25
CA ILE A 48 1.46 -9.56 -13.23
C ILE A 48 2.20 -9.38 -11.91
N GLN A 49 1.43 -9.35 -10.81
CA GLN A 49 1.93 -9.45 -9.45
C GLN A 49 1.27 -10.65 -8.77
N TYR A 50 2.07 -11.65 -8.40
CA TYR A 50 1.56 -12.80 -7.66
C TYR A 50 1.65 -12.57 -6.15
N VAL A 51 0.57 -12.87 -5.45
CA VAL A 51 0.51 -12.82 -3.99
C VAL A 51 0.50 -14.25 -3.45
N TYR A 52 1.54 -14.58 -2.71
CA TYR A 52 1.82 -15.92 -2.22
C TYR A 52 1.19 -16.19 -0.86
N PRO A 53 0.85 -17.46 -0.57
CA PRO A 53 0.61 -17.94 0.79
C PRO A 53 1.94 -18.13 1.54
N ASP A 54 1.86 -18.53 2.80
CA ASP A 54 3.00 -18.85 3.66
C ASP A 54 3.53 -20.29 3.48
N CYS A 55 2.95 -21.06 2.57
CA CYS A 55 3.35 -22.43 2.25
C CYS A 55 4.02 -22.54 0.88
N ASP A 56 4.65 -23.69 0.62
CA ASP A 56 5.24 -23.99 -0.68
C ASP A 56 4.17 -24.27 -1.75
N LEU A 57 4.50 -24.02 -3.00
CA LEU A 57 3.62 -24.27 -4.15
C LEU A 57 3.99 -25.57 -4.85
N PRO A 58 2.98 -26.29 -5.42
CA PRO A 58 3.25 -27.45 -6.30
C PRO A 58 4.15 -27.03 -7.48
N GLN A 59 5.00 -27.95 -7.93
CA GLN A 59 5.97 -27.71 -8.98
C GLN A 59 5.35 -27.16 -10.27
N GLU A 60 4.19 -27.66 -10.68
CA GLU A 60 3.49 -27.20 -11.89
C GLU A 60 2.98 -25.75 -11.79
N TYR A 61 2.72 -25.24 -10.55
CA TYR A 61 2.40 -23.83 -10.33
C TYR A 61 3.65 -22.97 -10.49
N LYS A 62 4.76 -23.38 -9.88
CA LYS A 62 6.05 -22.68 -10.02
C LYS A 62 6.45 -22.56 -11.49
N GLU A 63 6.42 -23.68 -12.23
CA GLU A 63 6.71 -23.69 -13.67
C GLU A 63 5.75 -22.80 -14.48
N THR A 64 4.46 -22.76 -14.11
CA THR A 64 3.48 -21.92 -14.79
C THR A 64 3.71 -20.43 -14.52
N ILE A 65 4.03 -20.05 -13.29
CA ILE A 65 4.33 -18.67 -12.87
C ILE A 65 5.55 -18.13 -13.63
N GLU A 66 6.61 -18.93 -13.74
CA GLU A 66 7.85 -18.54 -14.42
C GLU A 66 7.75 -18.40 -15.95
N THR A 67 6.56 -18.68 -16.55
CA THR A 67 6.38 -18.54 -18.00
C THR A 67 6.27 -17.08 -18.51
N ILE A 68 6.10 -16.13 -17.61
CA ILE A 68 5.91 -14.70 -17.93
C ILE A 68 6.67 -13.83 -16.93
N ASP A 69 7.10 -12.65 -17.37
CA ASP A 69 7.67 -11.65 -16.47
C ASP A 69 6.64 -11.16 -15.45
N HIS A 70 7.03 -11.13 -14.17
CA HIS A 70 6.13 -10.85 -13.05
C HIS A 70 6.89 -10.35 -11.83
N SER A 71 6.15 -9.94 -10.78
CA SER A 71 6.72 -9.71 -9.44
C SER A 71 6.03 -10.58 -8.39
N LYS A 72 6.79 -10.94 -7.35
CA LYS A 72 6.40 -11.85 -6.28
C LYS A 72 6.24 -11.09 -4.96
N ILE A 73 5.05 -11.14 -4.37
CA ILE A 73 4.72 -10.62 -3.04
C ILE A 73 4.63 -11.83 -2.10
N ILE A 74 5.63 -12.00 -1.24
CA ILE A 74 5.79 -13.21 -0.42
C ILE A 74 5.84 -12.85 1.07
N PRO A 75 5.14 -13.56 1.97
CA PRO A 75 5.26 -13.32 3.41
C PRO A 75 6.62 -13.78 3.95
N SER A 76 7.12 -13.11 4.98
CA SER A 76 8.44 -13.33 5.57
C SER A 76 8.66 -14.74 6.15
N ASN A 77 7.58 -15.43 6.50
CA ASN A 77 7.60 -16.80 7.02
C ASN A 77 7.44 -17.89 5.94
N SER A 78 7.37 -17.50 4.66
CA SER A 78 7.28 -18.47 3.57
C SER A 78 8.63 -19.17 3.30
N PRO A 79 8.63 -20.45 2.93
CA PRO A 79 9.85 -21.14 2.47
C PRO A 79 10.41 -20.55 1.15
N LEU A 80 9.63 -19.74 0.44
CA LEU A 80 9.99 -19.11 -0.83
C LEU A 80 10.44 -17.64 -0.66
N VAL A 81 10.66 -17.17 0.56
CA VAL A 81 10.94 -15.74 0.85
C VAL A 81 12.17 -15.18 0.12
N GLU A 82 13.16 -16.02 -0.16
CA GLU A 82 14.36 -15.62 -0.92
C GLU A 82 14.08 -15.26 -2.39
N GLU A 83 12.92 -15.66 -2.92
CA GLU A 83 12.48 -15.34 -4.28
C GLU A 83 11.65 -14.06 -4.37
N ALA A 84 11.43 -13.36 -3.24
CA ALA A 84 10.49 -12.25 -3.18
C ALA A 84 11.08 -10.95 -3.73
N ASP A 85 10.34 -10.26 -4.61
CA ASP A 85 10.57 -8.84 -4.91
C ASP A 85 10.02 -7.95 -3.80
N ILE A 86 8.93 -8.41 -3.15
CA ILE A 86 8.28 -7.72 -2.04
C ILE A 86 8.08 -8.72 -0.89
N VAL A 87 8.79 -8.49 0.21
CA VAL A 87 8.65 -9.29 1.44
C VAL A 87 7.65 -8.64 2.38
N VAL A 88 6.67 -9.40 2.87
CA VAL A 88 5.63 -8.89 3.78
C VAL A 88 5.81 -9.45 5.18
N PHE A 89 6.00 -8.56 6.15
CA PHE A 89 5.95 -8.87 7.58
C PHE A 89 4.55 -8.59 8.10
N ASN A 90 3.87 -9.61 8.62
CA ASN A 90 2.57 -9.49 9.27
C ASN A 90 2.66 -9.30 10.79
N ASP A 91 3.85 -9.53 11.36
CA ASP A 91 4.21 -9.21 12.75
C ASP A 91 5.59 -8.53 12.74
N TRP A 92 5.74 -7.45 13.51
CA TRP A 92 7.02 -6.75 13.64
C TRP A 92 8.13 -7.64 14.22
N LYS A 93 7.78 -8.67 15.01
CA LYS A 93 8.72 -9.63 15.59
C LYS A 93 9.49 -10.41 14.53
N ASP A 94 8.87 -10.66 13.39
CA ASP A 94 9.49 -11.37 12.27
C ASP A 94 10.63 -10.58 11.63
N THR A 95 10.73 -9.28 11.91
CA THR A 95 11.85 -8.43 11.46
C THR A 95 13.12 -8.66 12.29
N VAL A 96 12.98 -9.23 13.51
CA VAL A 96 14.10 -9.44 14.42
C VAL A 96 14.91 -10.67 13.99
N GLY A 97 16.17 -10.43 13.62
CA GLY A 97 17.05 -11.51 13.13
C GLY A 97 16.85 -11.89 11.67
N PHE A 98 15.93 -11.21 10.95
CA PHE A 98 15.76 -11.42 9.52
C PHE A 98 17.00 -10.95 8.73
N SER A 99 17.37 -11.70 7.71
CA SER A 99 18.44 -11.32 6.78
C SER A 99 17.86 -10.48 5.65
N PHE A 100 18.17 -9.18 5.62
CA PHE A 100 17.63 -8.26 4.64
C PHE A 100 18.44 -8.29 3.34
N ASP A 101 17.74 -8.27 2.21
CA ASP A 101 18.29 -8.08 0.87
C ASP A 101 18.08 -6.61 0.44
N GLU A 102 19.14 -5.97 -0.06
CA GLU A 102 19.09 -4.57 -0.51
C GLU A 102 18.25 -4.39 -1.79
N SER A 103 18.02 -5.45 -2.56
CA SER A 103 17.22 -5.41 -3.79
C SER A 103 15.71 -5.54 -3.53
N ALA A 104 15.32 -6.13 -2.40
CA ALA A 104 13.93 -6.36 -2.05
C ALA A 104 13.23 -5.12 -1.47
N THR A 105 11.93 -5.03 -1.73
CA THR A 105 11.04 -4.08 -1.05
C THR A 105 10.38 -4.75 0.15
N TYR A 106 10.37 -4.07 1.28
CA TYR A 106 9.77 -4.60 2.51
C TYR A 106 8.46 -3.88 2.84
N VAL A 107 7.46 -4.66 3.25
CA VAL A 107 6.18 -4.18 3.77
C VAL A 107 6.06 -4.64 5.21
N LEU A 108 5.95 -3.70 6.15
CA LEU A 108 5.63 -3.99 7.54
C LEU A 108 4.17 -3.62 7.79
N ARG A 109 3.32 -4.62 8.01
CA ARG A 109 1.94 -4.45 8.46
C ARG A 109 1.92 -4.45 9.98
N ILE A 110 1.34 -3.41 10.56
CA ILE A 110 1.42 -3.19 12.00
C ILE A 110 0.17 -2.45 12.51
N CYS A 111 -0.34 -2.81 13.69
CA CYS A 111 -1.36 -2.04 14.38
C CYS A 111 -0.75 -0.83 15.09
N LYS A 112 -1.57 0.16 15.43
CA LYS A 112 -1.11 1.40 16.09
C LYS A 112 -0.45 1.15 17.43
N GLU A 113 -0.97 0.22 18.25
CA GLU A 113 -0.42 -0.12 19.56
C GLU A 113 1.01 -0.61 19.45
N ASP A 114 1.27 -1.57 18.55
CA ASP A 114 2.61 -2.11 18.32
C ASP A 114 3.53 -1.05 17.73
N LEU A 115 3.05 -0.26 16.76
CA LEU A 115 3.83 0.82 16.17
C LEU A 115 4.28 1.83 17.23
N PHE A 116 3.40 2.22 18.15
CA PHE A 116 3.73 3.18 19.21
C PHE A 116 4.70 2.58 20.24
N ALA A 117 4.52 1.29 20.58
CA ALA A 117 5.36 0.60 21.53
C ALA A 117 6.76 0.25 20.98
N GLN A 118 6.85 -0.04 19.69
CA GLN A 118 8.06 -0.58 19.05
C GLN A 118 8.77 0.41 18.12
N LYS A 119 8.46 1.70 18.20
CA LYS A 119 8.99 2.73 17.27
C LYS A 119 10.52 2.73 17.17
N GLU A 120 11.25 2.43 18.24
CA GLU A 120 12.71 2.37 18.23
C GLU A 120 13.23 1.15 17.44
N VAL A 121 12.59 -0.01 17.60
CA VAL A 121 12.95 -1.22 16.86
C VAL A 121 12.69 -1.01 15.37
N ILE A 122 11.51 -0.45 15.02
CA ILE A 122 11.15 -0.14 13.63
C ILE A 122 12.08 0.93 13.05
N GLY A 123 12.49 1.91 13.85
CA GLY A 123 13.51 2.89 13.46
C GLY A 123 14.83 2.23 13.05
N THR A 124 15.28 1.19 13.76
CA THR A 124 16.48 0.44 13.34
C THR A 124 16.28 -0.36 12.06
N PHE A 125 15.05 -0.76 11.74
CA PHE A 125 14.72 -1.43 10.48
C PHE A 125 14.93 -0.49 9.28
N ILE A 126 14.55 0.79 9.39
CA ILE A 126 14.76 1.80 8.34
C ILE A 126 16.23 1.86 7.88
N SER A 127 17.17 1.67 8.80
CA SER A 127 18.61 1.73 8.49
C SER A 127 19.17 0.49 7.79
N LYS A 128 18.39 -0.60 7.67
CA LYS A 128 18.83 -1.89 7.16
C LYS A 128 18.34 -2.21 5.75
N VAL A 129 17.41 -1.42 5.23
CA VAL A 129 16.72 -1.72 3.96
C VAL A 129 16.74 -0.53 3.02
N ALA A 130 16.77 -0.79 1.72
CA ALA A 130 16.65 0.27 0.73
C ALA A 130 15.23 0.86 0.67
N ARG A 131 14.19 0.01 0.83
CA ARG A 131 12.80 0.45 0.84
C ARG A 131 11.95 -0.26 1.89
N LEU A 132 11.26 0.53 2.72
CA LEU A 132 10.27 0.07 3.69
C LEU A 132 8.92 0.76 3.45
N ASN A 133 7.87 -0.04 3.34
CA ASN A 133 6.49 0.43 3.35
C ASN A 133 5.82 0.02 4.68
N ILE A 134 5.49 0.99 5.51
CA ILE A 134 4.71 0.77 6.74
C ILE A 134 3.23 0.86 6.38
N VAL A 135 2.45 -0.13 6.79
CA VAL A 135 1.01 -0.23 6.53
C VAL A 135 0.28 -0.42 7.86
N LEU A 136 -0.49 0.57 8.25
CA LEU A 136 -1.37 0.49 9.42
C LEU A 136 -2.55 -0.43 9.12
N THR A 137 -2.82 -1.38 10.04
CA THR A 137 -3.87 -2.39 9.84
C THR A 137 -5.20 -2.04 10.49
N ASP A 138 -5.25 -0.94 11.25
CA ASP A 138 -6.36 -0.54 12.12
C ASP A 138 -6.65 0.97 12.07
N VAL A 139 -6.50 1.57 10.89
CA VAL A 139 -6.73 3.03 10.65
C VAL A 139 -8.08 3.49 11.22
N GLU A 140 -9.12 2.68 11.10
CA GLU A 140 -10.47 2.96 11.58
C GLU A 140 -10.61 3.10 13.09
N THR A 141 -9.59 2.70 13.86
CA THR A 141 -9.63 2.75 15.32
C THR A 141 -8.87 3.94 15.91
N PHE A 142 -8.28 4.79 15.06
CA PHE A 142 -7.52 5.96 15.49
C PHE A 142 -8.41 6.99 16.19
N THR A 143 -7.88 7.56 17.26
CA THR A 143 -8.49 8.65 18.04
C THR A 143 -7.59 9.88 18.00
N GLU A 144 -8.08 11.05 18.44
CA GLU A 144 -7.32 12.29 18.55
C GLU A 144 -5.99 12.12 19.32
N ASN A 145 -6.03 11.31 20.40
CA ASN A 145 -4.82 11.02 21.17
C ASN A 145 -3.81 10.16 20.37
N ASP A 146 -4.29 9.27 19.51
CA ASP A 146 -3.44 8.42 18.69
C ASP A 146 -2.75 9.21 17.58
N PHE A 147 -3.37 10.25 17.04
CA PHE A 147 -2.72 11.15 16.08
C PHE A 147 -1.50 11.84 16.67
N SER A 148 -1.58 12.27 17.94
CA SER A 148 -0.44 12.87 18.64
C SER A 148 0.71 11.86 18.85
N LYS A 149 0.39 10.61 19.19
CA LYS A 149 1.37 9.52 19.30
C LYS A 149 1.98 9.18 17.94
N TYR A 150 1.15 9.07 16.89
CA TYR A 150 1.61 8.82 15.52
C TYR A 150 2.56 9.91 15.04
N LYS A 151 2.23 11.18 15.29
CA LYS A 151 3.17 12.29 15.01
C LYS A 151 4.52 12.10 15.69
N SER A 152 4.54 11.69 16.97
CA SER A 152 5.80 11.40 17.68
C SER A 152 6.61 10.26 17.05
N VAL A 153 5.93 9.22 16.51
CA VAL A 153 6.58 8.14 15.74
C VAL A 153 7.18 8.68 14.45
N LEU A 154 6.42 9.46 13.70
CA LEU A 154 6.89 10.06 12.45
C LEU A 154 8.09 11.01 12.69
N ASP A 155 8.07 11.80 13.76
CA ASP A 155 9.19 12.67 14.14
C ASP A 155 10.46 11.85 14.47
N SER A 156 10.32 10.66 15.10
CA SER A 156 11.42 9.73 15.35
C SER A 156 11.96 9.13 14.03
N PHE A 157 11.09 8.68 13.17
CA PHE A 157 11.45 8.11 11.85
C PHE A 157 12.08 9.18 10.94
N GLY A 158 11.59 10.42 11.00
CA GLY A 158 12.18 11.55 10.29
C GLY A 158 13.64 11.78 10.69
N LYS A 159 13.93 11.79 11.99
CA LYS A 159 15.31 11.94 12.51
C LYS A 159 16.22 10.78 12.07
N GLU A 160 15.73 9.54 12.10
CA GLU A 160 16.51 8.40 11.63
C GLU A 160 16.76 8.48 10.12
N THR A 161 15.74 8.86 9.34
CA THR A 161 15.87 9.09 7.90
C THR A 161 16.92 10.16 7.59
N GLU A 162 16.87 11.32 8.28
CA GLU A 162 17.88 12.38 8.14
C GLU A 162 19.30 11.89 8.47
N LYS A 163 19.45 11.13 9.55
CA LYS A 163 20.72 10.55 9.95
C LYS A 163 21.29 9.62 8.86
N GLN A 164 20.47 8.78 8.25
CA GLN A 164 20.88 7.89 7.16
C GLN A 164 21.29 8.67 5.92
N TYR A 165 20.53 9.70 5.52
CA TYR A 165 20.89 10.57 4.39
C TYR A 165 22.21 11.33 4.63
N LYS A 166 22.48 11.77 5.86
CA LYS A 166 23.75 12.42 6.24
C LYS A 166 24.92 11.43 6.22
N ALA A 167 24.67 10.15 6.46
CA ALA A 167 25.65 9.07 6.34
C ALA A 167 25.88 8.60 4.89
N GLY A 168 25.19 9.19 3.89
CA GLY A 168 25.31 8.84 2.49
C GLY A 168 24.39 7.72 2.02
N MET A 169 23.53 7.20 2.91
CA MET A 169 22.48 6.24 2.58
C MET A 169 21.24 6.97 2.08
N SER A 170 20.35 6.28 1.37
CA SER A 170 19.12 6.87 0.83
C SER A 170 17.92 5.95 1.02
N PRO A 171 17.54 5.61 2.27
CA PRO A 171 16.43 4.72 2.51
C PRO A 171 15.12 5.36 2.02
N GLN A 172 14.28 4.55 1.40
CA GLN A 172 12.96 4.96 0.99
C GLN A 172 11.94 4.48 2.04
N LEU A 173 11.18 5.42 2.58
CA LEU A 173 10.13 5.17 3.57
C LEU A 173 8.83 5.79 3.09
N ASN A 174 7.81 4.97 2.85
CA ASN A 174 6.55 5.43 2.24
C ASN A 174 5.89 6.60 2.99
N VAL A 175 5.93 6.59 4.32
CA VAL A 175 5.29 7.61 5.18
C VAL A 175 6.08 8.93 5.28
N ILE A 176 7.31 8.99 4.73
CA ILE A 176 8.15 10.22 4.79
C ILE A 176 8.75 10.53 3.41
N THR A 177 9.62 9.66 2.89
CA THR A 177 10.42 10.00 1.72
C THR A 177 9.62 9.99 0.43
N ASP A 178 8.53 9.22 0.35
CA ASP A 178 7.68 9.20 -0.85
C ASP A 178 7.11 10.60 -1.14
N ARG A 179 6.65 11.36 -0.11
CA ARG A 179 6.16 12.72 -0.34
C ARG A 179 7.26 13.67 -0.82
N ILE A 180 8.49 13.46 -0.37
CA ILE A 180 9.65 14.27 -0.79
C ILE A 180 9.99 13.99 -2.27
N ALA A 181 9.89 12.72 -2.70
CA ALA A 181 10.26 12.32 -4.05
C ALA A 181 9.15 12.53 -5.10
N LEU A 182 7.87 12.50 -4.68
CA LEU A 182 6.73 12.55 -5.59
C LEU A 182 6.36 13.98 -5.98
N SER A 183 6.10 14.19 -7.27
CA SER A 183 5.58 15.46 -7.84
C SER A 183 4.06 15.46 -8.03
N GLN A 184 3.41 14.30 -7.85
CA GLN A 184 1.96 14.12 -7.95
C GLN A 184 1.51 12.95 -7.07
N MET A 185 0.22 12.87 -6.80
CA MET A 185 -0.34 11.82 -5.96
C MET A 185 -0.13 10.42 -6.57
N ASN A 186 0.48 9.54 -5.78
CA ASN A 186 0.75 8.15 -6.13
C ASN A 186 -0.21 7.20 -5.39
N ASN A 187 -1.47 7.19 -5.80
CA ASN A 187 -2.49 6.29 -5.22
C ASN A 187 -2.20 4.82 -5.51
N CYS A 188 -2.89 3.92 -4.80
CA CYS A 188 -2.88 2.50 -5.17
C CYS A 188 -3.63 2.23 -6.49
N ASN A 189 -4.51 3.15 -6.92
CA ASN A 189 -5.27 3.10 -8.17
C ASN A 189 -6.08 1.81 -8.40
N ALA A 190 -6.52 1.12 -7.33
CA ALA A 190 -7.38 -0.05 -7.42
C ALA A 190 -8.65 0.25 -8.22
N GLY A 191 -9.00 -0.61 -9.15
CA GLY A 191 -10.12 -0.45 -10.07
C GLY A 191 -9.89 0.51 -11.24
N SER A 192 -8.77 1.24 -11.28
CA SER A 192 -8.41 2.10 -12.42
C SER A 192 -7.12 1.67 -13.14
N ASN A 193 -6.07 1.32 -12.40
CA ASN A 193 -4.80 0.82 -12.95
C ASN A 193 -4.56 -0.65 -12.66
N ASN A 194 -5.13 -1.18 -11.60
CA ASN A 194 -4.99 -2.59 -11.23
C ASN A 194 -6.33 -3.20 -10.84
N ILE A 195 -6.41 -4.51 -11.00
CA ILE A 195 -7.49 -5.39 -10.57
C ILE A 195 -6.89 -6.66 -9.99
N THR A 196 -7.71 -7.43 -9.29
CA THR A 196 -7.30 -8.68 -8.65
C THR A 196 -8.06 -9.86 -9.23
N LEU A 197 -7.35 -10.90 -9.65
CA LEU A 197 -7.90 -12.25 -9.90
C LEU A 197 -7.76 -13.05 -8.60
N ALA A 198 -8.87 -13.56 -8.10
CA ALA A 198 -8.92 -14.35 -6.88
C ALA A 198 -9.01 -15.87 -7.17
N PRO A 199 -8.78 -16.74 -6.16
CA PRO A 199 -8.82 -18.20 -6.32
C PRO A 199 -10.14 -18.76 -6.82
N ASP A 200 -11.24 -18.02 -6.65
CA ASP A 200 -12.56 -18.38 -7.18
C ASP A 200 -12.74 -18.11 -8.70
N GLY A 201 -11.68 -17.70 -9.40
CA GLY A 201 -11.69 -17.40 -10.85
C GLY A 201 -12.35 -16.09 -11.23
N ARG A 202 -12.68 -15.24 -10.24
CA ARG A 202 -13.37 -13.97 -10.43
C ARG A 202 -12.42 -12.77 -10.26
N PHE A 203 -12.75 -11.67 -10.94
CA PHE A 203 -12.02 -10.42 -10.83
C PHE A 203 -12.67 -9.49 -9.80
N TYR A 204 -11.83 -8.86 -8.98
CA TYR A 204 -12.22 -7.90 -7.94
C TYR A 204 -11.46 -6.58 -8.11
N ILE A 205 -12.03 -5.49 -7.60
CA ILE A 205 -11.38 -4.16 -7.60
C ILE A 205 -10.02 -4.19 -6.88
N CYS A 206 -9.93 -4.88 -5.73
CA CYS A 206 -8.68 -5.16 -5.04
C CYS A 206 -8.85 -6.41 -4.13
N PRO A 207 -7.76 -6.97 -3.58
CA PRO A 207 -7.83 -8.15 -2.72
C PRO A 207 -8.77 -7.99 -1.53
N ALA A 208 -8.84 -6.79 -0.94
CA ALA A 208 -9.69 -6.53 0.21
C ALA A 208 -11.16 -6.88 -0.02
N PHE A 209 -11.67 -6.62 -1.21
CA PHE A 209 -13.07 -6.91 -1.55
C PHE A 209 -13.33 -8.40 -1.75
N TYR A 210 -12.33 -9.17 -2.16
CA TYR A 210 -12.44 -10.63 -2.19
C TYR A 210 -12.66 -11.21 -0.78
N TYR A 211 -11.94 -10.69 0.22
CA TYR A 211 -12.04 -11.14 1.60
C TYR A 211 -13.21 -10.51 2.39
N SER A 212 -13.93 -9.57 1.80
CA SER A 212 -15.09 -8.91 2.45
C SER A 212 -16.37 -9.71 2.24
N ALA A 213 -16.96 -10.22 3.33
CA ALA A 213 -18.24 -10.92 3.25
C ALA A 213 -19.39 -10.03 2.72
N GLU A 214 -19.38 -8.73 3.09
CA GLU A 214 -20.45 -7.77 2.76
C GLU A 214 -20.32 -7.20 1.35
N ASP A 215 -19.09 -6.92 0.91
CA ASP A 215 -18.81 -6.17 -0.31
C ASP A 215 -18.34 -7.06 -1.48
N LYS A 216 -18.09 -8.35 -1.26
CA LYS A 216 -17.54 -9.28 -2.26
C LYS A 216 -18.31 -9.25 -3.58
N GLU A 217 -19.63 -9.39 -3.55
CA GLU A 217 -20.46 -9.42 -4.75
C GLU A 217 -20.56 -8.03 -5.40
N THR A 218 -20.57 -6.95 -4.61
CA THR A 218 -20.67 -5.58 -5.12
C THR A 218 -19.44 -5.16 -5.90
N PHE A 219 -18.25 -5.60 -5.46
CA PHE A 219 -16.96 -5.22 -6.04
C PHE A 219 -16.30 -6.34 -6.85
N CYS A 220 -17.05 -7.41 -7.15
CA CYS A 220 -16.74 -8.33 -8.22
C CYS A 220 -16.97 -7.64 -9.58
N VAL A 221 -15.98 -7.67 -10.44
CA VAL A 221 -15.97 -6.94 -11.71
C VAL A 221 -15.85 -7.83 -12.93
N GLY A 222 -16.24 -9.08 -12.78
CA GLY A 222 -16.24 -10.08 -13.85
C GLY A 222 -15.52 -11.36 -13.49
N ASP A 223 -15.26 -12.18 -14.47
CA ASP A 223 -14.60 -13.48 -14.34
C ASP A 223 -13.79 -13.82 -15.60
N LEU A 224 -13.05 -14.95 -15.53
CA LEU A 224 -12.19 -15.40 -16.62
C LEU A 224 -12.96 -15.84 -17.88
N GLN A 225 -14.27 -16.11 -17.79
CA GLN A 225 -15.11 -16.55 -18.92
C GLN A 225 -15.77 -15.34 -19.60
N SER A 226 -16.42 -14.48 -18.81
CA SER A 226 -17.17 -13.31 -19.31
C SER A 226 -16.31 -12.05 -19.46
N GLY A 227 -15.09 -12.05 -18.92
CA GLY A 227 -14.18 -10.91 -18.94
C GLY A 227 -14.54 -9.83 -17.91
N LEU A 228 -14.03 -8.60 -18.10
CA LEU A 228 -14.19 -7.49 -17.16
C LEU A 228 -15.43 -6.65 -17.44
N ALA A 229 -16.14 -6.27 -16.37
CA ALA A 229 -17.29 -5.38 -16.39
C ALA A 229 -17.23 -4.39 -15.22
N ILE A 230 -16.25 -3.48 -15.22
CA ILE A 230 -16.07 -2.48 -14.16
C ILE A 230 -17.18 -1.43 -14.27
N LYS A 231 -18.18 -1.49 -13.40
CA LYS A 231 -19.25 -0.50 -13.33
C LYS A 231 -18.69 0.83 -12.82
N ALA A 232 -19.12 1.93 -13.41
CA ALA A 232 -18.74 3.29 -13.01
C ALA A 232 -17.22 3.47 -12.85
N ALA A 233 -16.41 2.94 -13.77
CA ALA A 233 -14.93 2.90 -13.72
C ALA A 233 -14.27 4.28 -13.42
N ASN A 234 -14.95 5.36 -13.72
CA ASN A 234 -14.47 6.71 -13.41
C ASN A 234 -14.37 6.99 -11.90
N LEU A 235 -15.23 6.42 -11.08
CA LEU A 235 -15.23 6.64 -9.62
C LEU A 235 -13.93 6.12 -8.94
N TYR A 236 -13.23 5.19 -9.58
CA TYR A 236 -11.93 4.70 -9.08
C TYR A 236 -10.77 5.64 -9.42
N LYS A 237 -10.94 6.60 -10.33
CA LYS A 237 -9.90 7.55 -10.74
C LYS A 237 -9.81 8.72 -9.76
N LEU A 238 -8.58 9.21 -9.51
CA LEU A 238 -8.31 10.37 -8.67
C LEU A 238 -9.11 11.61 -9.08
N ALA A 239 -9.26 11.85 -10.38
CA ALA A 239 -9.98 13.02 -10.91
C ALA A 239 -11.45 13.10 -10.45
N TYR A 240 -12.04 11.99 -10.06
CA TYR A 240 -13.43 11.90 -9.57
C TYR A 240 -13.52 11.81 -8.04
N ALA A 241 -12.42 12.01 -7.31
CA ALA A 241 -12.38 12.08 -5.86
C ALA A 241 -12.28 13.55 -5.41
N PRO A 242 -13.38 14.23 -5.04
CA PRO A 242 -13.45 15.69 -4.90
C PRO A 242 -12.41 16.28 -3.96
N LEU A 243 -12.14 15.65 -2.82
CA LEU A 243 -11.16 16.09 -1.83
C LEU A 243 -9.74 15.69 -2.24
N CYS A 244 -9.56 14.45 -2.69
CA CYS A 244 -8.23 13.90 -2.95
C CYS A 244 -7.56 14.50 -4.18
N ARG A 245 -8.33 14.88 -5.22
CA ARG A 245 -7.78 15.41 -6.49
C ARG A 245 -6.98 16.70 -6.35
N ILE A 246 -7.22 17.46 -5.27
CA ILE A 246 -6.55 18.74 -4.99
C ILE A 246 -5.60 18.64 -3.78
N CYS A 247 -5.51 17.46 -3.15
CA CYS A 247 -4.68 17.22 -1.99
C CYS A 247 -3.21 17.03 -2.39
N ASP A 248 -2.28 17.60 -1.62
CA ASP A 248 -0.85 17.49 -1.86
C ASP A 248 -0.14 16.44 -0.98
N ALA A 249 -0.88 15.65 -0.22
CA ALA A 249 -0.36 14.47 0.47
C ALA A 249 -0.11 13.33 -0.53
N TYR A 250 0.89 13.52 -1.43
CA TYR A 250 1.11 12.66 -2.59
C TYR A 250 1.48 11.21 -2.28
N GLN A 251 1.98 10.94 -1.07
CA GLN A 251 2.26 9.59 -0.57
C GLN A 251 0.99 8.82 -0.20
N CYS A 252 -0.14 9.49 0.03
CA CYS A 252 -1.40 8.87 0.40
C CYS A 252 -1.87 7.89 -0.67
N LYS A 253 -2.18 6.67 -0.27
CA LYS A 253 -2.66 5.63 -1.21
C LYS A 253 -4.13 5.78 -1.59
N ARG A 254 -4.90 6.68 -0.94
CA ARG A 254 -6.34 6.85 -1.20
C ARG A 254 -7.03 5.48 -1.30
N CYS A 255 -6.97 4.71 -0.22
CA CYS A 255 -7.44 3.33 -0.22
C CYS A 255 -8.98 3.28 -0.39
N VAL A 256 -9.44 2.80 -1.54
CA VAL A 256 -10.88 2.66 -1.83
C VAL A 256 -11.58 1.69 -0.89
N TRP A 257 -10.84 0.71 -0.35
CA TRP A 257 -11.34 -0.21 0.67
C TRP A 257 -11.61 0.51 2.01
N ILE A 258 -10.65 1.28 2.52
CA ILE A 258 -10.84 2.07 3.75
C ILE A 258 -11.96 3.09 3.55
N ASN A 259 -11.98 3.80 2.42
CA ASN A 259 -13.07 4.72 2.09
C ASN A 259 -14.41 3.99 2.19
N ARG A 260 -14.59 2.88 1.47
CA ARG A 260 -15.84 2.12 1.48
C ARG A 260 -16.22 1.65 2.88
N LYS A 261 -15.25 1.14 3.64
CA LYS A 261 -15.46 0.62 5.01
C LYS A 261 -15.92 1.71 5.98
N MET A 262 -15.36 2.92 5.87
CA MET A 262 -15.56 3.98 6.87
C MET A 262 -16.61 5.02 6.46
N THR A 263 -16.73 5.30 5.16
CA THR A 263 -17.63 6.36 4.67
C THR A 263 -18.76 5.81 3.79
N PHE A 264 -18.77 4.50 3.53
CA PHE A 264 -19.70 3.84 2.60
C PHE A 264 -19.58 4.32 1.15
N ASP A 265 -18.55 5.12 0.83
CA ASP A 265 -18.28 5.66 -0.49
C ASP A 265 -16.79 5.42 -0.86
N ILE A 266 -16.52 5.00 -2.10
CA ILE A 266 -15.17 4.74 -2.60
C ILE A 266 -14.37 6.00 -2.95
N THR A 267 -15.03 7.15 -3.09
CA THR A 267 -14.40 8.42 -3.50
C THR A 267 -14.11 9.35 -2.34
N THR A 268 -14.77 9.15 -1.20
CA THR A 268 -14.68 10.00 -0.01
C THR A 268 -13.76 9.35 1.03
N PRO A 269 -12.62 9.98 1.36
CA PRO A 269 -11.74 9.48 2.41
C PRO A 269 -12.37 9.68 3.80
N SER A 270 -11.94 8.88 4.78
CA SER A 270 -12.29 9.11 6.17
C SER A 270 -11.44 10.23 6.80
N HIS A 271 -11.91 10.78 7.92
CA HIS A 271 -11.17 11.72 8.75
C HIS A 271 -9.80 11.14 9.12
N GLU A 272 -9.76 9.94 9.67
CA GLU A 272 -8.54 9.29 10.16
C GLU A 272 -7.52 9.12 9.04
N GLN A 273 -7.95 8.65 7.87
CA GLN A 273 -7.06 8.49 6.72
C GLN A 273 -6.45 9.84 6.28
N CYS A 274 -7.25 10.91 6.29
CA CYS A 274 -6.78 12.24 5.93
C CYS A 274 -5.79 12.80 6.95
N VAL A 275 -6.10 12.69 8.24
CA VAL A 275 -5.22 13.20 9.33
C VAL A 275 -3.89 12.47 9.29
N LEU A 276 -3.88 11.14 9.20
CA LEU A 276 -2.64 10.35 9.09
C LEU A 276 -1.80 10.80 7.88
N ALA A 277 -2.40 10.88 6.71
CA ALA A 277 -1.69 11.29 5.49
C ALA A 277 -1.14 12.73 5.58
N HIS A 278 -1.84 13.63 6.26
CA HIS A 278 -1.36 15.00 6.45
C HIS A 278 -0.28 15.10 7.53
N LEU A 279 -0.29 14.29 8.57
CA LEU A 279 0.81 14.17 9.52
C LEU A 279 2.09 13.68 8.83
N GLU A 280 1.99 12.64 8.01
CA GLU A 280 3.09 12.12 7.19
C GLU A 280 3.65 13.19 6.26
N ARG A 281 2.79 13.87 5.53
CA ARG A 281 3.13 14.98 4.63
C ARG A 281 3.86 16.10 5.38
N ASN A 282 3.39 16.49 6.57
CA ASN A 282 4.00 17.55 7.37
C ASN A 282 5.37 17.13 7.91
N THR A 283 5.54 15.86 8.29
CA THR A 283 6.85 15.32 8.68
C THR A 283 7.82 15.33 7.50
N SER A 284 7.34 14.93 6.30
CA SER A 284 8.13 14.99 5.06
C SER A 284 8.62 16.41 4.77
N ARG A 285 7.77 17.43 4.97
CA ARG A 285 8.16 18.84 4.86
C ARG A 285 9.27 19.18 5.84
N SER A 286 9.13 18.80 7.11
CA SER A 286 10.12 19.09 8.15
C SER A 286 11.47 18.44 7.84
N VAL A 287 11.49 17.21 7.37
CA VAL A 287 12.70 16.48 6.93
C VAL A 287 13.34 17.20 5.73
N LEU A 288 12.56 17.56 4.72
CA LEU A 288 13.03 18.27 3.53
C LEU A 288 13.70 19.61 3.91
N GLU A 289 13.05 20.41 4.78
CA GLU A 289 13.58 21.69 5.27
C GLU A 289 14.85 21.50 6.11
N SER A 290 14.91 20.47 6.94
CA SER A 290 16.09 20.14 7.74
C SER A 290 17.28 19.76 6.85
N MET A 291 17.08 18.90 5.85
CA MET A 291 18.13 18.47 4.93
C MET A 291 18.69 19.62 4.08
N ARG A 292 17.84 20.56 3.68
CA ARG A 292 18.23 21.75 2.90
C ARG A 292 19.13 22.75 3.65
N LYS A 293 19.20 22.66 4.97
CA LYS A 293 20.13 23.51 5.76
C LYS A 293 21.59 23.12 5.54
N ASP A 294 21.83 21.84 5.22
CA ASP A 294 23.19 21.29 5.13
C ASP A 294 23.67 21.13 3.69
N LYS A 295 22.77 20.95 2.73
CA LYS A 295 23.08 20.72 1.30
C LYS A 295 21.86 20.96 0.40
N GLU A 296 22.11 21.09 -0.89
CA GLU A 296 21.03 21.04 -1.89
C GLU A 296 20.37 19.66 -1.84
N PHE A 297 19.04 19.63 -1.66
CA PHE A 297 18.28 18.40 -1.50
C PHE A 297 16.89 18.58 -2.10
N TYR A 298 16.57 17.82 -3.17
CA TYR A 298 15.32 17.91 -3.93
C TYR A 298 14.89 19.38 -4.20
N PRO A 299 15.68 20.19 -4.94
CA PRO A 299 15.46 21.62 -5.10
C PRO A 299 14.11 21.98 -5.72
N GLU A 300 13.61 21.12 -6.64
CA GLU A 300 12.35 21.32 -7.35
C GLU A 300 11.11 21.02 -6.49
N GLN A 301 11.27 20.41 -5.32
CA GLN A 301 10.13 20.06 -4.46
C GLN A 301 9.67 21.24 -3.62
N ASP A 302 8.36 21.48 -3.63
CA ASP A 302 7.70 22.46 -2.78
C ASP A 302 6.59 21.78 -1.96
N ILE A 303 6.82 21.62 -0.65
CA ILE A 303 5.81 21.13 0.29
C ILE A 303 5.36 22.30 1.15
N LYS A 304 4.26 22.95 0.74
CA LYS A 304 3.74 24.15 1.39
C LYS A 304 3.28 23.87 2.82
N GLU A 305 3.28 24.90 3.66
CA GLU A 305 2.65 24.82 4.97
C GLU A 305 1.13 24.72 4.83
N ILE A 306 0.53 23.86 5.66
CA ILE A 306 -0.93 23.77 5.80
C ILE A 306 -1.31 23.93 7.28
N ASN A 307 -2.45 24.60 7.53
CA ASN A 307 -2.95 24.88 8.88
C ASN A 307 -4.08 23.93 9.31
N TYR A 308 -4.36 22.90 8.52
CA TYR A 308 -5.37 21.89 8.79
C TYR A 308 -4.78 20.49 8.56
N LEU A 309 -5.31 19.50 9.23
CA LEU A 309 -4.93 18.10 9.02
C LEU A 309 -6.01 17.34 8.24
N ASP A 310 -7.27 17.69 8.42
CA ASP A 310 -8.42 17.11 7.71
C ASP A 310 -8.93 18.09 6.65
N PRO A 311 -9.04 17.70 5.36
CA PRO A 311 -9.63 18.51 4.30
C PRO A 311 -11.06 18.98 4.58
N PHE A 312 -11.82 18.28 5.41
CA PHE A 312 -13.18 18.70 5.81
C PHE A 312 -13.18 19.90 6.79
N GLU A 313 -12.06 20.17 7.47
CA GLU A 313 -11.90 21.30 8.38
C GLU A 313 -11.51 22.61 7.67
N VAL A 314 -11.22 22.56 6.37
CA VAL A 314 -10.85 23.73 5.59
C VAL A 314 -12.00 24.72 5.55
N LYS A 315 -11.80 25.89 6.19
CA LYS A 315 -12.72 27.02 6.06
C LYS A 315 -12.55 27.66 4.69
N ILE A 316 -13.45 27.36 3.78
CA ILE A 316 -13.49 27.99 2.46
C ILE A 316 -14.03 29.41 2.62
N ASP A 317 -13.19 30.40 2.37
CA ASP A 317 -13.63 31.79 2.27
C ASP A 317 -14.26 32.04 0.89
N TRP A 318 -15.59 31.82 0.81
CA TRP A 318 -16.37 31.94 -0.42
C TRP A 318 -16.36 33.35 -1.02
N HIS A 319 -15.87 34.37 -0.28
CA HIS A 319 -15.76 35.74 -0.79
C HIS A 319 -14.44 35.98 -1.57
N LYS A 320 -13.55 35.01 -1.61
CA LYS A 320 -12.26 35.08 -2.34
C LYS A 320 -12.24 34.23 -3.61
N ILE A 321 -13.33 33.56 -3.94
CA ILE A 321 -13.55 32.83 -5.17
C ILE A 321 -14.47 33.70 -6.05
#